data_341e15e47827eea2d6aaf4aab2cd5705
#
_entry.id   341e15e47827eea2d6aaf4aab2cd5705
#
_cell.length_a   1.000
_cell.length_b   1.000
_cell.length_c   1.000
_cell.angle_alpha   90.00
_cell.angle_beta   90.00
_cell.angle_gamma   90.00
#
_symmetry.space_group_name_H-M   'P 1'
#
loop_
_entity.id
_entity.type
_entity.pdbx_description
1 polymer ?
#
loop_
_entity_poly.entity_id
_entity_poly.type
_entity_poly.pdbx_seq_one_letter_code
_entity_poly.pdbx_strand_id
1 'polypeptide(L)'
;MKAVPVGAKIYKKLVLRMHGFIGEFFGTMILIILGCGCCAGNNLRKTNGQNSGWLFICLSWGLAVTMGVYVAGTLGSLGHLNPAVTIPFAIFGLFPWSQVLPYLLGQFLGAFVGAVIVIVQFYPHFKASHGEAEGNHVGNFATRPAIANPLFNFLSEVIATFAFVYILLNLGNFTTGLKPFIVGMLIMVVGTCLGTTTGFALNPARDWAPRFAYTIVPVPNKADAEWNYAWVPMVGPLVGGLIACALYVAI
;
A
#
# COMPACT_ATOMS: atom_id res chain seq x y z
N MET A 1 -43.27 -9.78 -7.93
CA MET A 1 -42.11 -8.96 -7.54
C MET A 1 -42.20 -7.60 -8.23
N LYS A 2 -42.32 -6.49 -7.50
CA LYS A 2 -42.33 -5.15 -8.11
C LYS A 2 -40.92 -4.81 -8.62
N ALA A 3 -40.78 -4.43 -9.88
CA ALA A 3 -39.51 -4.00 -10.46
C ALA A 3 -39.04 -2.74 -9.74
N VAL A 4 -37.77 -2.75 -9.27
CA VAL A 4 -37.12 -1.60 -8.65
C VAL A 4 -36.97 -0.49 -9.70
N PRO A 5 -37.44 0.75 -9.44
CA PRO A 5 -37.33 1.86 -10.38
C PRO A 5 -35.90 2.09 -10.85
N VAL A 6 -35.71 2.45 -12.12
CA VAL A 6 -34.38 2.67 -12.72
C VAL A 6 -33.59 3.71 -11.95
N GLY A 7 -34.21 4.80 -11.51
CA GLY A 7 -33.57 5.83 -10.69
C GLY A 7 -33.03 5.31 -9.36
N ALA A 8 -33.74 4.40 -8.68
CA ALA A 8 -33.27 3.79 -7.44
C ALA A 8 -32.05 2.87 -7.65
N LYS A 9 -31.98 2.17 -8.79
CA LYS A 9 -30.79 1.37 -9.16
C LYS A 9 -29.56 2.25 -9.43
N ILE A 10 -29.75 3.37 -10.13
CA ILE A 10 -28.67 4.32 -10.43
C ILE A 10 -28.17 4.95 -9.13
N TYR A 11 -29.09 5.42 -8.26
CA TYR A 11 -28.74 5.99 -6.96
C TYR A 11 -27.94 5.00 -6.09
N LYS A 12 -28.42 3.77 -5.94
CA LYS A 12 -27.72 2.72 -5.19
C LYS A 12 -26.30 2.45 -5.74
N LYS A 13 -26.15 2.43 -7.07
CA LYS A 13 -24.86 2.24 -7.73
C LYS A 13 -23.90 3.41 -7.47
N LEU A 14 -24.41 4.65 -7.46
CA LEU A 14 -23.62 5.85 -7.17
C LEU A 14 -23.15 5.86 -5.71
N VAL A 15 -24.05 5.58 -4.78
CA VAL A 15 -23.75 5.50 -3.33
C VAL A 15 -22.67 4.45 -3.07
N LEU A 16 -22.78 3.25 -3.64
CA LEU A 16 -21.76 2.21 -3.50
C LEU A 16 -20.38 2.65 -4.04
N ARG A 17 -20.34 3.37 -5.16
CA ARG A 17 -19.10 3.90 -5.72
C ARG A 17 -18.46 4.95 -4.83
N MET A 18 -19.28 5.84 -4.24
CA MET A 18 -18.80 6.86 -3.30
C MET A 18 -18.24 6.23 -2.03
N HIS A 19 -18.92 5.24 -1.45
CA HIS A 19 -18.42 4.50 -0.29
C HIS A 19 -17.11 3.78 -0.59
N GLY A 20 -17.00 3.14 -1.77
CA GLY A 20 -15.77 2.51 -2.21
C GLY A 20 -14.60 3.51 -2.29
N PHE A 21 -14.81 4.65 -2.96
CA PHE A 21 -13.81 5.71 -3.05
C PHE A 21 -13.41 6.25 -1.67
N ILE A 22 -14.39 6.61 -0.83
CA ILE A 22 -14.14 7.22 0.49
C ILE A 22 -13.39 6.23 1.40
N GLY A 23 -13.83 4.98 1.44
CA GLY A 23 -13.19 3.95 2.25
C GLY A 23 -11.76 3.67 1.83
N GLU A 24 -11.50 3.52 0.51
CA GLU A 24 -10.15 3.34 -0.01
C GLU A 24 -9.26 4.58 0.23
N PHE A 25 -9.82 5.80 0.09
CA PHE A 25 -9.09 7.03 0.34
C PHE A 25 -8.61 7.13 1.79
N PHE A 26 -9.53 7.05 2.75
CA PHE A 26 -9.16 7.16 4.16
C PHE A 26 -8.36 5.95 4.65
N GLY A 27 -8.71 4.74 4.21
CA GLY A 27 -7.96 3.54 4.55
C GLY A 27 -6.51 3.60 4.07
N THR A 28 -6.30 4.00 2.81
CA THR A 28 -4.94 4.12 2.26
C THR A 28 -4.20 5.32 2.85
N MET A 29 -4.88 6.42 3.13
CA MET A 29 -4.27 7.55 3.84
C MET A 29 -3.72 7.13 5.21
N ILE A 30 -4.50 6.41 6.02
CA ILE A 30 -4.05 5.88 7.32
C ILE A 30 -2.90 4.88 7.15
N LEU A 31 -3.03 3.96 6.19
CA LEU A 31 -1.95 3.03 5.84
C LEU A 31 -0.61 3.77 5.62
N ILE A 32 -0.63 4.83 4.82
CA ILE A 32 0.58 5.58 4.48
C ILE A 32 1.07 6.47 5.63
N ILE A 33 0.18 7.11 6.37
CA ILE A 33 0.59 7.88 7.55
C ILE A 33 1.39 6.99 8.52
N LEU A 34 0.87 5.81 8.82
CA LEU A 34 1.50 4.89 9.78
C LEU A 34 2.73 4.20 9.18
N GLY A 35 2.63 3.71 7.94
CA GLY A 35 3.70 2.98 7.27
C GLY A 35 4.90 3.85 6.89
N CYS A 36 4.70 4.98 6.21
CA CYS A 36 5.78 5.93 5.94
C CYS A 36 6.25 6.62 7.23
N GLY A 37 5.35 6.83 8.20
CA GLY A 37 5.70 7.38 9.50
C GLY A 37 6.68 6.48 10.26
N CYS A 38 6.49 5.16 10.27
CA CYS A 38 7.44 4.25 10.92
C CYS A 38 8.81 4.25 10.20
N CYS A 39 8.83 4.32 8.86
CA CYS A 39 10.07 4.44 8.10
C CYS A 39 10.80 5.75 8.44
N ALA A 40 10.09 6.88 8.48
CA ALA A 40 10.64 8.15 8.89
C ALA A 40 11.17 8.12 10.34
N GLY A 41 10.40 7.50 11.24
CA GLY A 41 10.81 7.30 12.64
C GLY A 41 12.08 6.47 12.80
N ASN A 42 12.24 5.42 11.95
CA ASN A 42 13.43 4.56 11.97
C ASN A 42 14.66 5.22 11.32
N ASN A 43 14.46 5.97 10.24
CA ASN A 43 15.55 6.40 9.36
C ASN A 43 16.05 7.83 9.65
N LEU A 44 15.16 8.72 10.10
CA LEU A 44 15.52 10.12 10.30
C LEU A 44 16.24 10.35 11.62
N ARG A 45 17.17 11.31 11.62
CA ARG A 45 17.91 11.70 12.82
C ARG A 45 17.03 12.29 13.92
N LYS A 46 17.45 12.03 15.16
CA LYS A 46 16.84 12.58 16.39
C LYS A 46 15.39 12.17 16.62
N THR A 47 14.90 11.14 15.94
CA THR A 47 13.65 10.51 16.32
C THR A 47 13.87 9.55 17.49
N ASN A 48 12.88 9.35 18.33
CA ASN A 48 12.95 8.35 19.40
C ASN A 48 12.99 6.91 18.90
N GLY A 49 12.59 6.67 17.64
CA GLY A 49 12.59 5.37 16.99
C GLY A 49 13.77 5.14 16.05
N GLN A 50 14.78 6.03 16.03
CA GLN A 50 15.90 5.91 15.12
C GLN A 50 16.64 4.59 15.31
N ASN A 51 16.93 3.88 14.18
CA ASN A 51 17.63 2.60 14.15
C ASN A 51 16.89 1.44 14.88
N SER A 52 15.57 1.48 14.99
CA SER A 52 14.77 0.40 15.57
C SER A 52 14.81 -0.91 14.74
N GLY A 53 15.23 -0.85 13.50
CA GLY A 53 15.55 -2.01 12.66
C GLY A 53 14.39 -2.54 11.83
N TRP A 54 14.70 -3.60 11.04
CA TRP A 54 13.80 -4.14 10.03
C TRP A 54 12.52 -4.75 10.61
N LEU A 55 12.63 -5.44 11.74
CA LEU A 55 11.46 -6.04 12.40
C LEU A 55 10.45 -4.97 12.84
N PHE A 56 10.92 -3.83 13.36
CA PHE A 56 10.07 -2.69 13.70
C PHE A 56 9.31 -2.18 12.47
N ILE A 57 9.98 -2.05 11.32
CA ILE A 57 9.36 -1.63 10.05
C ILE A 57 8.29 -2.63 9.64
N CYS A 58 8.59 -3.94 9.61
CA CYS A 58 7.65 -4.97 9.18
C CYS A 58 6.42 -5.04 10.09
N LEU A 59 6.61 -5.01 11.40
CA LEU A 59 5.53 -4.99 12.39
C LEU A 59 4.63 -3.76 12.18
N SER A 60 5.24 -2.60 12.06
CA SER A 60 4.51 -1.33 11.90
C SER A 60 3.72 -1.29 10.58
N TRP A 61 4.29 -1.77 9.47
CA TRP A 61 3.57 -1.88 8.19
C TRP A 61 2.40 -2.87 8.29
N GLY A 62 2.56 -4.00 8.99
CA GLY A 62 1.47 -4.94 9.23
C GLY A 62 0.33 -4.28 10.01
N LEU A 63 0.63 -3.60 11.11
CA LEU A 63 -0.36 -2.87 11.89
C LEU A 63 -0.97 -1.69 11.12
N ALA A 64 -0.19 -1.01 10.28
CA ALA A 64 -0.69 0.07 9.41
C ALA A 64 -1.74 -0.45 8.41
N VAL A 65 -1.50 -1.62 7.80
CA VAL A 65 -2.50 -2.29 6.95
C VAL A 65 -3.74 -2.66 7.77
N THR A 66 -3.58 -3.25 8.94
CA THR A 66 -4.70 -3.57 9.84
C THR A 66 -5.59 -2.35 10.08
N MET A 67 -5.00 -1.23 10.50
CA MET A 67 -5.75 0.00 10.81
C MET A 67 -6.39 0.60 9.56
N GLY A 68 -5.68 0.61 8.44
CA GLY A 68 -6.22 1.06 7.15
C GLY A 68 -7.44 0.25 6.70
N VAL A 69 -7.38 -1.08 6.83
CA VAL A 69 -8.50 -1.96 6.45
C VAL A 69 -9.70 -1.77 7.40
N TYR A 70 -9.49 -1.58 8.71
CA TYR A 70 -10.57 -1.26 9.63
C TYR A 70 -11.26 0.05 9.24
N VAL A 71 -10.50 1.12 8.99
CA VAL A 71 -11.05 2.42 8.58
C VAL A 71 -11.82 2.29 7.26
N ALA A 72 -11.26 1.64 6.26
CA ALA A 72 -11.93 1.41 4.98
C ALA A 72 -13.25 0.65 5.15
N GLY A 73 -13.26 -0.40 5.98
CA GLY A 73 -14.42 -1.22 6.25
C GLY A 73 -15.56 -0.45 6.91
N THR A 74 -15.29 0.41 7.90
CA THR A 74 -16.31 1.25 8.54
C THR A 74 -16.92 2.28 7.59
N LEU A 75 -16.19 2.66 6.54
CA LEU A 75 -16.64 3.59 5.49
C LEU A 75 -17.29 2.88 4.29
N GLY A 76 -17.45 1.54 4.36
CA GLY A 76 -18.20 0.76 3.37
C GLY A 76 -17.38 0.29 2.17
N SER A 77 -16.04 0.30 2.26
CA SER A 77 -15.14 -0.35 1.30
C SER A 77 -14.77 -1.77 1.76
N LEU A 78 -14.33 -2.62 0.81
CA LEU A 78 -13.72 -3.91 1.13
C LEU A 78 -12.28 -3.77 1.67
N GLY A 79 -11.68 -2.57 1.61
CA GLY A 79 -10.36 -2.29 2.12
C GLY A 79 -9.24 -2.98 1.32
N HIS A 80 -9.30 -2.89 -0.01
CA HIS A 80 -8.21 -3.40 -0.85
C HIS A 80 -6.92 -2.63 -0.61
N LEU A 81 -7.01 -1.30 -0.54
CA LEU A 81 -5.91 -0.35 -0.29
C LEU A 81 -4.71 -0.54 -1.26
N ASN A 82 -4.93 -1.29 -2.36
CA ASN A 82 -3.85 -1.80 -3.20
C ASN A 82 -4.32 -2.08 -4.63
N PRO A 83 -3.76 -1.40 -5.66
CA PRO A 83 -4.06 -1.70 -7.07
C PRO A 83 -3.72 -3.13 -7.47
N ALA A 84 -2.68 -3.76 -6.88
CA ALA A 84 -2.28 -5.15 -7.16
C ALA A 84 -3.22 -6.20 -6.52
N VAL A 85 -4.19 -5.76 -5.72
CA VAL A 85 -5.36 -6.56 -5.30
C VAL A 85 -6.56 -6.21 -6.18
N THR A 86 -6.87 -4.92 -6.33
CA THR A 86 -8.08 -4.44 -7.00
C THR A 86 -8.16 -4.86 -8.46
N ILE A 87 -7.07 -4.68 -9.23
CA ILE A 87 -7.05 -4.96 -10.67
C ILE A 87 -7.10 -6.48 -10.95
N PRO A 88 -6.24 -7.32 -10.35
CA PRO A 88 -6.32 -8.76 -10.54
C PRO A 88 -7.67 -9.35 -10.13
N PHE A 89 -8.23 -8.91 -9.00
CA PHE A 89 -9.57 -9.37 -8.57
C PHE A 89 -10.64 -9.06 -9.60
N ALA A 90 -10.59 -7.88 -10.24
CA ALA A 90 -11.56 -7.52 -11.28
C ALA A 90 -11.36 -8.35 -12.56
N ILE A 91 -10.12 -8.61 -12.98
CA ILE A 91 -9.81 -9.41 -14.17
C ILE A 91 -10.33 -10.85 -14.02
N PHE A 92 -10.21 -11.42 -12.83
CA PHE A 92 -10.66 -12.79 -12.55
C PHE A 92 -12.09 -12.88 -12.00
N GLY A 93 -12.90 -11.81 -12.10
CA GLY A 93 -14.31 -11.81 -11.72
C GLY A 93 -14.59 -11.81 -10.20
N LEU A 94 -13.57 -11.65 -9.38
CA LEU A 94 -13.66 -11.59 -7.90
C LEU A 94 -14.09 -10.21 -7.39
N PHE A 95 -14.05 -9.19 -8.24
CA PHE A 95 -14.42 -7.81 -7.92
C PHE A 95 -15.08 -7.11 -9.12
N PRO A 96 -16.13 -6.31 -8.93
CA PRO A 96 -16.85 -5.70 -10.04
C PRO A 96 -16.06 -4.56 -10.69
N TRP A 97 -15.88 -4.57 -11.99
CA TRP A 97 -15.20 -3.53 -12.78
C TRP A 97 -15.73 -2.11 -12.52
N SER A 98 -17.02 -1.99 -12.21
CA SER A 98 -17.63 -0.69 -11.92
C SER A 98 -17.07 0.00 -10.66
N GLN A 99 -16.40 -0.73 -9.79
CA GLN A 99 -15.76 -0.23 -8.58
C GLN A 99 -14.26 -0.01 -8.72
N VAL A 100 -13.63 -0.50 -9.79
CA VAL A 100 -12.17 -0.44 -9.97
C VAL A 100 -11.68 1.02 -9.95
N LEU A 101 -12.24 1.88 -10.81
CA LEU A 101 -11.80 3.27 -10.88
C LEU A 101 -11.99 4.05 -9.57
N PRO A 102 -13.16 3.99 -8.87
CA PRO A 102 -13.30 4.58 -7.53
C PRO A 102 -12.25 4.11 -6.53
N TYR A 103 -11.96 2.81 -6.50
CA TYR A 103 -10.93 2.24 -5.61
C TYR A 103 -9.54 2.77 -5.93
N LEU A 104 -9.11 2.72 -7.19
CA LEU A 104 -7.80 3.21 -7.61
C LEU A 104 -7.61 4.70 -7.28
N LEU A 105 -8.62 5.52 -7.58
CA LEU A 105 -8.57 6.95 -7.26
C LEU A 105 -8.45 7.18 -5.75
N GLY A 106 -9.25 6.45 -4.95
CA GLY A 106 -9.16 6.51 -3.48
C GLY A 106 -7.77 6.13 -2.99
N GLN A 107 -7.22 5.01 -3.48
CA GLN A 107 -5.91 4.49 -3.11
C GLN A 107 -4.78 5.48 -3.41
N PHE A 108 -4.68 5.98 -4.64
CA PHE A 108 -3.60 6.91 -5.01
C PHE A 108 -3.73 8.27 -4.32
N LEU A 109 -4.93 8.85 -4.25
CA LEU A 109 -5.14 10.13 -3.58
C LEU A 109 -4.94 10.03 -2.07
N GLY A 110 -5.46 8.97 -1.43
CA GLY A 110 -5.25 8.70 -0.01
C GLY A 110 -3.78 8.54 0.33
N ALA A 111 -3.04 7.76 -0.48
CA ALA A 111 -1.61 7.57 -0.30
C ALA A 111 -0.81 8.87 -0.45
N PHE A 112 -1.17 9.70 -1.43
CA PHE A 112 -0.55 11.02 -1.62
C PHE A 112 -0.76 11.91 -0.40
N VAL A 113 -1.99 12.06 0.06
CA VAL A 113 -2.32 12.90 1.23
C VAL A 113 -1.64 12.35 2.49
N GLY A 114 -1.62 11.03 2.69
CA GLY A 114 -0.91 10.39 3.79
C GLY A 114 0.58 10.72 3.81
N ALA A 115 1.24 10.69 2.65
CA ALA A 115 2.64 11.05 2.52
C ALA A 115 2.90 12.54 2.84
N VAL A 116 2.03 13.44 2.40
CA VAL A 116 2.12 14.89 2.74
C VAL A 116 2.02 15.09 4.27
N ILE A 117 1.12 14.38 4.93
CA ILE A 117 0.98 14.43 6.39
C ILE A 117 2.27 13.96 7.07
N VAL A 118 2.90 12.89 6.59
CA VAL A 118 4.19 12.41 7.11
C VAL A 118 5.30 13.46 6.93
N ILE A 119 5.35 14.12 5.77
CA ILE A 119 6.31 15.21 5.55
C ILE A 119 6.12 16.31 6.60
N VAL A 120 4.89 16.72 6.87
CA VAL A 120 4.59 17.75 7.88
C VAL A 120 4.97 17.27 9.29
N GLN A 121 4.58 16.05 9.66
CA GLN A 121 4.85 15.45 10.98
C GLN A 121 6.35 15.37 11.28
N PHE A 122 7.18 15.02 10.31
CA PHE A 122 8.60 14.81 10.47
C PHE A 122 9.47 15.96 9.94
N TYR A 123 8.87 17.11 9.59
CA TYR A 123 9.60 18.22 8.99
C TYR A 123 10.87 18.64 9.72
N PRO A 124 10.90 18.81 11.07
CA PRO A 124 12.11 19.12 11.81
C PRO A 124 13.18 18.03 11.72
N HIS A 125 12.77 16.76 11.63
CA HIS A 125 13.68 15.62 11.52
C HIS A 125 14.29 15.52 10.12
N PHE A 126 13.53 15.81 9.05
CA PHE A 126 14.09 15.96 7.70
C PHE A 126 15.13 17.08 7.66
N LYS A 127 14.86 18.20 8.33
CA LYS A 127 15.83 19.32 8.43
C LYS A 127 17.07 18.95 9.22
N ALA A 128 16.96 18.10 10.22
CA ALA A 128 18.09 17.63 11.03
C ALA A 128 18.90 16.52 10.35
N SER A 129 18.34 15.85 9.34
CA SER A 129 18.99 14.78 8.59
C SER A 129 19.65 15.36 7.34
N HIS A 130 20.98 15.28 7.24
CA HIS A 130 21.78 15.90 6.18
C HIS A 130 22.28 14.84 5.19
N GLY A 131 22.09 15.11 3.88
CA GLY A 131 22.88 14.58 2.79
C GLY A 131 22.77 13.07 2.48
N GLU A 132 23.43 12.69 1.39
CA GLU A 132 23.49 11.30 0.87
C GLU A 132 24.18 10.32 1.83
N ALA A 133 25.09 10.80 2.68
CA ALA A 133 25.80 9.97 3.65
C ALA A 133 24.89 9.35 4.72
N GLU A 134 23.68 9.86 4.90
CA GLU A 134 22.73 9.46 5.93
C GLU A 134 21.49 8.74 5.39
N GLY A 135 21.53 8.36 4.13
CA GLY A 135 20.46 7.67 3.42
C GLY A 135 19.55 8.61 2.62
N ASN A 136 19.16 8.13 1.46
CA ASN A 136 18.22 8.82 0.61
C ASN A 136 16.83 8.83 1.27
N HIS A 137 16.29 10.02 1.52
CA HIS A 137 14.99 10.18 2.20
C HIS A 137 13.80 9.60 1.44
N VAL A 138 13.95 9.25 0.15
CA VAL A 138 12.90 8.58 -0.60
C VAL A 138 12.50 7.25 0.04
N GLY A 139 13.43 6.56 0.70
CA GLY A 139 13.16 5.31 1.43
C GLY A 139 12.16 5.43 2.58
N ASN A 140 11.82 6.66 3.03
CA ASN A 140 10.75 6.88 4.00
C ASN A 140 9.36 6.82 3.35
N PHE A 141 9.27 6.99 2.04
CA PHE A 141 8.02 7.08 1.27
C PHE A 141 7.82 5.91 0.31
N ALA A 142 8.89 5.52 -0.38
CA ALA A 142 8.87 4.54 -1.44
C ALA A 142 9.96 3.48 -1.24
N THR A 143 9.83 2.35 -1.91
CA THR A 143 10.78 1.24 -1.78
C THR A 143 12.02 1.44 -2.62
N ARG A 144 13.13 0.87 -2.14
CA ARG A 144 14.44 0.84 -2.78
C ARG A 144 15.03 -0.55 -2.68
N PRO A 145 15.73 -1.04 -3.70
CA PRO A 145 16.39 -2.34 -3.60
C PRO A 145 17.64 -2.23 -2.72
N ALA A 146 17.89 -3.27 -1.92
CA ALA A 146 19.15 -3.41 -1.17
C ALA A 146 20.35 -3.60 -2.13
N ILE A 147 20.12 -4.32 -3.24
CA ILE A 147 21.06 -4.49 -4.33
C ILE A 147 20.36 -4.13 -5.64
N ALA A 148 20.92 -3.18 -6.39
CA ALA A 148 20.37 -2.74 -7.67
C ALA A 148 20.56 -3.81 -8.76
N ASN A 149 19.52 -4.59 -9.01
CA ASN A 149 19.44 -5.55 -10.12
C ASN A 149 18.00 -5.57 -10.65
N PRO A 150 17.70 -4.86 -11.76
CA PRO A 150 16.31 -4.66 -12.21
C PRO A 150 15.51 -5.95 -12.39
N LEU A 151 16.11 -7.00 -12.97
CA LEU A 151 15.45 -8.28 -13.19
C LEU A 151 15.09 -8.97 -11.86
N PHE A 152 16.08 -9.13 -10.97
CA PHE A 152 15.86 -9.84 -9.71
C PHE A 152 15.01 -9.01 -8.72
N ASN A 153 15.10 -7.67 -8.78
CA ASN A 153 14.21 -6.81 -7.99
C ASN A 153 12.75 -6.93 -8.48
N PHE A 154 12.53 -6.96 -9.80
CA PHE A 154 11.21 -7.22 -10.36
C PHE A 154 10.67 -8.60 -9.94
N LEU A 155 11.47 -9.67 -10.06
CA LEU A 155 11.08 -11.02 -9.65
C LEU A 155 10.79 -11.09 -8.13
N SER A 156 11.56 -10.40 -7.30
CA SER A 156 11.29 -10.30 -5.85
C SER A 156 9.92 -9.71 -5.55
N GLU A 157 9.55 -8.62 -6.21
CA GLU A 157 8.21 -8.01 -6.04
C GLU A 157 7.09 -8.90 -6.59
N VAL A 158 7.33 -9.61 -7.71
CA VAL A 158 6.38 -10.62 -8.24
C VAL A 158 6.16 -11.74 -7.23
N ILE A 159 7.23 -12.34 -6.71
CA ILE A 159 7.17 -13.46 -5.76
C ILE A 159 6.49 -13.03 -4.45
N ALA A 160 6.91 -11.90 -3.88
CA ALA A 160 6.36 -11.41 -2.63
C ALA A 160 4.87 -11.06 -2.75
N THR A 161 4.46 -10.43 -3.86
CA THR A 161 3.06 -10.09 -4.09
C THR A 161 2.22 -11.31 -4.45
N PHE A 162 2.78 -12.27 -5.22
CA PHE A 162 2.14 -13.56 -5.44
C PHE A 162 1.82 -14.26 -4.11
N ALA A 163 2.83 -14.39 -3.23
CA ALA A 163 2.63 -15.02 -1.92
C ALA A 163 1.57 -14.28 -1.10
N PHE A 164 1.64 -12.94 -1.05
CA PHE A 164 0.67 -12.12 -0.33
C PHE A 164 -0.75 -12.34 -0.86
N VAL A 165 -0.99 -12.17 -2.16
CA VAL A 165 -2.34 -12.24 -2.75
C VAL A 165 -2.88 -13.68 -2.73
N TYR A 166 -2.02 -14.69 -2.98
CA TYR A 166 -2.45 -16.08 -2.96
C TYR A 166 -2.88 -16.53 -1.54
N ILE A 167 -2.10 -16.15 -0.51
CA ILE A 167 -2.50 -16.42 0.87
C ILE A 167 -3.76 -15.64 1.23
N LEU A 168 -3.87 -14.36 0.84
CA LEU A 168 -5.05 -13.52 1.06
C LEU A 168 -6.34 -14.16 0.54
N LEU A 169 -6.29 -14.75 -0.66
CA LEU A 169 -7.41 -15.45 -1.30
C LEU A 169 -7.78 -16.75 -0.57
N ASN A 170 -6.81 -17.42 0.04
CA ASN A 170 -7.00 -18.66 0.77
C ASN A 170 -7.27 -18.45 2.27
N LEU A 171 -7.32 -17.22 2.77
CA LEU A 171 -7.75 -16.93 4.14
C LEU A 171 -9.23 -17.31 4.29
N GLY A 172 -9.50 -18.18 5.24
CA GLY A 172 -10.85 -18.62 5.57
C GLY A 172 -11.71 -17.54 6.23
N ASN A 173 -12.84 -17.97 6.75
CA ASN A 173 -13.72 -17.13 7.56
C ASN A 173 -13.21 -17.04 8.99
N PHE A 174 -13.18 -15.85 9.53
CA PHE A 174 -12.79 -15.54 10.89
C PHE A 174 -13.97 -14.96 11.67
N THR A 175 -13.85 -14.92 12.98
CA THR A 175 -14.74 -14.14 13.85
C THR A 175 -14.82 -12.69 13.33
N THR A 176 -16.00 -12.10 13.41
CA THR A 176 -16.26 -10.73 12.95
C THR A 176 -15.19 -9.77 13.49
N GLY A 177 -14.60 -9.01 12.60
CA GLY A 177 -13.56 -8.02 12.92
C GLY A 177 -12.12 -8.57 12.98
N LEU A 178 -11.89 -9.88 13.02
CA LEU A 178 -10.52 -10.42 13.12
C LEU A 178 -9.76 -10.38 11.78
N LYS A 179 -10.46 -10.52 10.65
CA LYS A 179 -9.82 -10.60 9.33
C LYS A 179 -8.82 -9.46 9.02
N PRO A 180 -9.11 -8.18 9.29
CA PRO A 180 -8.14 -7.11 9.07
C PRO A 180 -6.83 -7.29 9.83
N PHE A 181 -6.89 -7.77 11.07
CA PHE A 181 -5.70 -8.07 11.87
C PHE A 181 -4.87 -9.20 11.24
N ILE A 182 -5.52 -10.28 10.79
CA ILE A 182 -4.83 -11.39 10.11
C ILE A 182 -4.18 -10.92 8.80
N VAL A 183 -4.84 -10.05 8.03
CA VAL A 183 -4.24 -9.45 6.82
C VAL A 183 -3.00 -8.62 7.18
N GLY A 184 -3.02 -7.85 8.26
CA GLY A 184 -1.85 -7.13 8.74
C GLY A 184 -0.71 -8.07 9.16
N MET A 185 -1.01 -9.17 9.87
CA MET A 185 -0.02 -10.19 10.21
C MET A 185 0.58 -10.84 8.96
N LEU A 186 -0.22 -11.08 7.92
CA LEU A 186 0.27 -11.56 6.62
C LEU A 186 1.27 -10.57 5.99
N ILE A 187 0.97 -9.27 6.00
CA ILE A 187 1.92 -8.25 5.52
C ILE A 187 3.21 -8.27 6.33
N MET A 188 3.14 -8.38 7.65
CA MET A 188 4.32 -8.48 8.51
C MET A 188 5.19 -9.68 8.14
N VAL A 189 4.59 -10.87 7.96
CA VAL A 189 5.30 -12.09 7.59
C VAL A 189 5.96 -11.96 6.21
N VAL A 190 5.24 -11.44 5.22
CA VAL A 190 5.81 -11.20 3.88
C VAL A 190 6.98 -10.20 3.96
N GLY A 191 6.84 -9.13 4.75
CA GLY A 191 7.91 -8.15 4.95
C GLY A 191 9.16 -8.75 5.60
N THR A 192 8.99 -9.56 6.65
CA THR A 192 10.12 -10.20 7.35
C THR A 192 10.80 -11.27 6.51
N CYS A 193 10.04 -12.06 5.75
CA CYS A 193 10.56 -13.22 5.02
C CYS A 193 11.02 -12.90 3.58
N LEU A 194 10.33 -12.01 2.87
CA LEU A 194 10.56 -11.75 1.45
C LEU A 194 10.91 -10.28 1.15
N GLY A 195 10.72 -9.38 2.11
CA GLY A 195 10.85 -7.93 1.90
C GLY A 195 12.27 -7.38 1.98
N THR A 196 13.24 -8.12 2.48
CA THR A 196 14.61 -7.65 2.74
C THR A 196 15.39 -7.28 1.47
N THR A 197 14.94 -7.74 0.31
CA THR A 197 15.60 -7.51 -0.99
C THR A 197 15.20 -6.19 -1.63
N THR A 198 13.92 -5.83 -1.58
CA THR A 198 13.35 -4.69 -2.32
C THR A 198 12.58 -3.70 -1.45
N GLY A 199 12.32 -4.03 -0.19
CA GLY A 199 11.45 -3.24 0.67
C GLY A 199 9.96 -3.59 0.58
N PHE A 200 9.60 -4.74 0.01
CA PHE A 200 8.23 -5.28 -0.12
C PHE A 200 7.19 -4.22 -0.47
N ALA A 201 7.32 -3.63 -1.65
CA ALA A 201 6.35 -2.64 -2.11
C ALA A 201 4.93 -3.23 -2.11
N LEU A 202 4.73 -4.38 -2.74
CA LEU A 202 3.50 -5.17 -2.85
C LEU A 202 2.30 -4.37 -3.40
N ASN A 203 2.43 -3.06 -3.54
CA ASN A 203 1.32 -2.12 -3.71
C ASN A 203 1.75 -0.90 -4.53
N PRO A 204 1.30 -0.78 -5.78
CA PRO A 204 1.61 0.36 -6.63
C PRO A 204 1.23 1.72 -6.03
N ALA A 205 0.09 1.84 -5.35
CA ALA A 205 -0.34 3.09 -4.75
C ALA A 205 0.52 3.48 -3.54
N ARG A 206 0.95 2.48 -2.75
CA ARG A 206 1.81 2.65 -1.57
C ARG A 206 3.22 3.12 -1.94
N ASP A 207 3.68 2.86 -3.16
CA ASP A 207 5.00 3.33 -3.62
C ASP A 207 4.89 4.62 -4.45
N TRP A 208 4.13 4.61 -5.52
CA TRP A 208 4.10 5.71 -6.49
C TRP A 208 3.53 7.01 -5.96
N ALA A 209 2.44 6.97 -5.21
CA ALA A 209 1.83 8.19 -4.72
C ALA A 209 2.67 8.89 -3.63
N PRO A 210 3.26 8.20 -2.63
CA PRO A 210 4.22 8.80 -1.72
C PRO A 210 5.52 9.24 -2.41
N ARG A 211 6.02 8.51 -3.40
CA ARG A 211 7.17 8.91 -4.24
C ARG A 211 6.88 10.21 -4.99
N PHE A 212 5.68 10.35 -5.54
CA PHE A 212 5.23 11.57 -6.21
C PHE A 212 5.10 12.73 -5.21
N ALA A 213 4.52 12.51 -4.02
CA ALA A 213 4.47 13.51 -2.97
C ALA A 213 5.89 13.98 -2.58
N TYR A 214 6.82 13.05 -2.38
CA TYR A 214 8.23 13.37 -2.12
C TYR A 214 8.85 14.17 -3.26
N THR A 215 8.48 13.89 -4.53
CA THR A 215 8.99 14.62 -5.68
C THR A 215 8.57 16.08 -5.69
N ILE A 216 7.29 16.37 -5.43
CA ILE A 216 6.74 17.72 -5.64
C ILE A 216 6.65 18.58 -4.39
N VAL A 217 6.48 17.96 -3.20
CA VAL A 217 6.38 18.70 -1.94
C VAL A 217 7.77 19.15 -1.49
N PRO A 218 7.95 20.36 -0.95
CA PRO A 218 9.21 20.80 -0.38
C PRO A 218 9.58 19.96 0.86
N VAL A 219 10.59 19.11 0.72
CA VAL A 219 11.19 18.32 1.81
C VAL A 219 12.61 18.84 2.04
N PRO A 220 13.01 19.20 3.28
CA PRO A 220 14.37 19.60 3.57
C PRO A 220 15.37 18.49 3.20
N ASN A 221 16.51 18.86 2.64
CA ASN A 221 17.59 17.93 2.27
C ASN A 221 17.14 16.82 1.29
N LYS A 222 16.14 17.12 0.46
CA LYS A 222 15.59 16.18 -0.53
C LYS A 222 16.64 15.76 -1.55
N ALA A 223 16.78 14.45 -1.77
CA ALA A 223 17.56 13.84 -2.83
C ALA A 223 16.65 13.39 -4.00
N ASP A 224 17.19 12.62 -4.93
CA ASP A 224 16.45 12.05 -6.06
C ASP A 224 15.32 11.12 -5.58
N ALA A 225 14.20 11.15 -6.26
CA ALA A 225 13.05 10.28 -5.98
C ALA A 225 13.15 8.91 -6.65
N GLU A 226 14.23 8.61 -7.37
CA GLU A 226 14.55 7.32 -8.01
C GLU A 226 13.41 6.79 -8.90
N TRP A 227 12.88 7.64 -9.78
CA TRP A 227 11.82 7.25 -10.72
C TRP A 227 12.25 6.20 -11.74
N ASN A 228 13.56 6.07 -12.01
CA ASN A 228 14.14 5.01 -12.82
C ASN A 228 13.89 3.61 -12.24
N TYR A 229 13.72 3.49 -10.91
CA TYR A 229 13.36 2.23 -10.24
C TYR A 229 11.84 2.02 -10.13
N ALA A 230 11.03 3.08 -10.18
CA ALA A 230 9.61 3.07 -9.83
C ALA A 230 8.72 2.11 -10.65
N TRP A 231 9.19 1.67 -11.82
CA TRP A 231 8.49 0.67 -12.63
C TRP A 231 8.41 -0.70 -11.92
N VAL A 232 9.43 -1.05 -11.11
CA VAL A 232 9.47 -2.32 -10.37
C VAL A 232 8.31 -2.43 -9.38
N PRO A 233 8.13 -1.49 -8.42
CA PRO A 233 7.00 -1.51 -7.49
C PRO A 233 5.64 -1.22 -8.14
N MET A 234 5.60 -0.78 -9.40
CA MET A 234 4.36 -0.66 -10.17
C MET A 234 3.98 -1.97 -10.84
N VAL A 235 4.88 -2.57 -11.60
CA VAL A 235 4.57 -3.71 -12.49
C VAL A 235 4.72 -5.05 -11.76
N GLY A 236 5.76 -5.21 -10.94
CA GLY A 236 6.02 -6.45 -10.21
C GLY A 236 4.84 -6.92 -9.36
N PRO A 237 4.26 -6.06 -8.50
CA PRO A 237 3.08 -6.42 -7.72
C PRO A 237 1.85 -6.77 -8.57
N LEU A 238 1.60 -6.05 -9.67
CA LEU A 238 0.48 -6.36 -10.57
C LEU A 238 0.64 -7.76 -11.18
N VAL A 239 1.84 -8.09 -11.65
CA VAL A 239 2.12 -9.43 -12.20
C VAL A 239 1.96 -10.51 -11.13
N GLY A 240 2.50 -10.29 -9.93
CA GLY A 240 2.35 -11.24 -8.81
C GLY A 240 0.89 -11.48 -8.44
N GLY A 241 0.09 -10.42 -8.34
CA GLY A 241 -1.34 -10.49 -8.08
C GLY A 241 -2.12 -11.23 -9.19
N LEU A 242 -1.78 -10.99 -10.46
CA LEU A 242 -2.39 -11.69 -11.60
C LEU A 242 -2.10 -13.20 -11.55
N ILE A 243 -0.86 -13.59 -11.29
CA ILE A 243 -0.49 -15.02 -11.18
C ILE A 243 -1.21 -15.67 -10.00
N ALA A 244 -1.31 -14.99 -8.86
CA ALA A 244 -2.01 -15.49 -7.68
C ALA A 244 -3.51 -15.73 -7.95
N CYS A 245 -4.19 -14.76 -8.58
CA CYS A 245 -5.61 -14.91 -8.93
C CYS A 245 -5.83 -15.98 -9.99
N ALA A 246 -4.95 -16.06 -11.02
CA ALA A 246 -5.04 -17.10 -12.05
C ALA A 246 -4.94 -18.49 -11.44
N LEU A 247 -3.98 -18.71 -10.53
CA LEU A 247 -3.82 -19.99 -9.86
C LEU A 247 -5.02 -20.32 -8.95
N TYR A 248 -5.52 -19.32 -8.20
CA TYR A 248 -6.65 -19.50 -7.30
C TYR A 248 -7.95 -19.89 -8.03
N VAL A 249 -8.18 -19.32 -9.21
CA VAL A 249 -9.40 -19.64 -10.00
C VAL A 249 -9.27 -20.96 -10.77
N ALA A 250 -8.03 -21.41 -11.04
CA ALA A 250 -7.75 -22.64 -11.77
C ALA A 250 -7.85 -23.91 -10.91
N ILE A 251 -7.75 -23.79 -9.58
CA ILE A 251 -7.81 -24.91 -8.60
C ILE A 251 -9.18 -24.95 -7.94
#